data_77653c6b571860f301006ceefeb3fe35
#
_entry.id   77653c6b571860f301006ceefeb3fe35
#
_cell.length_a   1.000
_cell.length_b   1.000
_cell.length_c   1.000
_cell.angle_alpha   90.00
_cell.angle_beta   90.00
_cell.angle_gamma   90.00
#
_symmetry.space_group_name_H-M   'P 1'
#
loop_
_entity.id
_entity.type
_entity.pdbx_description
1 polymer ?
#
loop_
_entity_poly.entity_id
_entity_poly.type
_entity_poly.pdbx_seq_one_letter_code
_entity_poly.pdbx_strand_id
1 'polypeptide(L)'
;MTQTTSSTSSQNGHMTKAEAPKIPVLSLEEGYAYFEGKIVPMSEAKVSIATHALHYGTACFEGIRGYWNADHGQLYLLKLREHYERMSHSWNVLRMRPKESIDDLCRITVELVRKHGHQQDVYVRPLTYKAERTIKLTLSSLEDATAIYTFAMGNYVDISAGLNVCTSSWRRANSNAMPVRAKVTGAYINSSLAVDDATAAGFDEAILLTHDGTVSEGSSCNIFILRNGKLSTPALSEDILEGVTRNALIDMIRDEYGMIVEERRIDRTELYASEEVFLCGTGVQVSPVTSIDRRPVGSGTPGPFTMQLQKSYLSACRGESEKYRDWVTAVY
;
A
#
# COMPACT_ATOMS: atom_id res chain seq x y z
N MET A 1 -58.82 33.48 30.90
CA MET A 1 -58.43 32.15 30.39
C MET A 1 -57.25 32.37 29.52
N THR A 2 -56.03 32.17 30.06
CA THR A 2 -54.76 32.41 29.40
C THR A 2 -54.18 31.06 29.04
N GLN A 3 -54.01 30.81 27.76
CA GLN A 3 -53.35 29.59 27.28
C GLN A 3 -51.84 29.84 27.17
N THR A 4 -51.09 29.07 27.92
CA THR A 4 -49.64 28.98 27.84
C THR A 4 -49.24 27.92 26.81
N THR A 5 -48.58 28.34 25.72
CA THR A 5 -47.95 27.44 24.74
C THR A 5 -46.54 27.14 25.19
N SER A 6 -46.25 25.88 25.48
CA SER A 6 -44.91 25.35 25.75
C SER A 6 -44.20 25.07 24.44
N SER A 7 -43.10 25.78 24.16
CA SER A 7 -42.17 25.50 23.08
C SER A 7 -41.13 24.45 23.51
N THR A 8 -41.20 23.28 22.93
CA THR A 8 -40.14 22.27 23.05
C THR A 8 -39.01 22.60 22.05
N SER A 9 -37.90 23.06 22.57
CA SER A 9 -36.67 23.24 21.80
C SER A 9 -36.02 21.87 21.57
N SER A 10 -36.01 21.40 20.32
CA SER A 10 -35.22 20.26 19.90
C SER A 10 -33.73 20.67 19.86
N GLN A 11 -32.93 20.16 20.77
CA GLN A 11 -31.48 20.25 20.71
C GLN A 11 -30.98 19.30 19.59
N ASN A 12 -30.66 19.87 18.44
CA ASN A 12 -29.85 19.20 17.43
C ASN A 12 -28.41 19.06 17.97
N GLY A 13 -28.10 17.88 18.48
CA GLY A 13 -26.71 17.51 18.81
C GLY A 13 -25.86 17.50 17.53
N HIS A 14 -25.12 18.55 17.30
CA HIS A 14 -24.01 18.52 16.35
C HIS A 14 -22.98 17.52 16.91
N MET A 15 -22.92 16.33 16.33
CA MET A 15 -21.77 15.45 16.50
C MET A 15 -20.56 16.17 15.90
N THR A 16 -19.66 16.61 16.77
CA THR A 16 -18.36 17.12 16.37
C THR A 16 -17.64 16.00 15.62
N LYS A 17 -17.34 16.23 14.33
CA LYS A 17 -16.48 15.35 13.53
C LYS A 17 -15.16 15.19 14.32
N ALA A 18 -14.85 13.95 14.71
CA ALA A 18 -13.48 13.61 15.08
C ALA A 18 -12.60 14.00 13.89
N GLU A 19 -11.62 14.87 14.10
CA GLU A 19 -10.62 15.16 13.07
C GLU A 19 -9.94 13.84 12.71
N ALA A 20 -9.96 13.50 11.41
CA ALA A 20 -9.19 12.37 10.91
C ALA A 20 -7.72 12.55 11.32
N PRO A 21 -7.01 11.47 11.71
CA PRO A 21 -5.62 11.57 12.09
C PRO A 21 -4.85 12.24 10.96
N LYS A 22 -4.31 13.43 11.22
CA LYS A 22 -3.44 14.13 10.27
C LYS A 22 -2.20 13.28 10.11
N ILE A 23 -2.04 12.64 8.94
CA ILE A 23 -0.76 12.05 8.57
C ILE A 23 0.26 13.18 8.71
N PRO A 24 1.32 13.04 9.52
CA PRO A 24 2.34 14.06 9.61
C PRO A 24 2.83 14.36 8.20
N VAL A 25 2.76 15.61 7.76
CA VAL A 25 3.42 16.04 6.53
C VAL A 25 4.92 15.94 6.82
N LEU A 26 5.48 14.77 6.46
CA LEU A 26 6.90 14.54 6.61
C LEU A 26 7.62 15.48 5.62
N SER A 27 8.55 16.28 6.13
CA SER A 27 9.45 17.03 5.26
C SER A 27 10.31 16.00 4.52
N LEU A 28 10.01 15.77 3.24
CA LEU A 28 10.81 14.93 2.35
C LEU A 28 12.01 15.69 1.77
N GLU A 29 12.31 16.88 2.28
CA GLU A 29 13.35 17.75 1.77
C GLU A 29 14.72 17.52 2.40
N GLU A 30 14.75 16.80 3.53
CA GLU A 30 15.96 16.54 4.30
C GLU A 30 16.49 15.13 4.07
N GLY A 31 17.80 14.94 4.31
CA GLY A 31 18.47 13.65 4.20
C GLY A 31 19.10 13.40 2.83
N TYR A 32 19.10 12.16 2.40
CA TYR A 32 19.80 11.68 1.20
C TYR A 32 18.88 10.90 0.28
N ALA A 33 19.20 10.94 -1.02
CA ALA A 33 18.61 10.08 -2.03
C ALA A 33 19.72 9.42 -2.85
N TYR A 34 19.46 8.21 -3.32
CA TYR A 34 20.18 7.69 -4.49
C TYR A 34 19.57 8.32 -5.73
N PHE A 35 20.38 8.96 -6.54
CA PHE A 35 19.92 9.68 -7.73
C PHE A 35 21.01 9.66 -8.79
N GLU A 36 20.67 9.21 -9.99
CA GLU A 36 21.58 9.17 -11.15
C GLU A 36 22.95 8.53 -10.86
N GLY A 37 22.95 7.37 -10.19
CA GLY A 37 24.14 6.55 -9.94
C GLY A 37 24.91 6.87 -8.66
N LYS A 38 24.47 7.80 -7.82
CA LYS A 38 25.16 8.18 -6.57
C LYS A 38 24.20 8.60 -5.45
N ILE A 39 24.66 8.53 -4.21
CA ILE A 39 23.94 9.06 -3.06
C ILE A 39 24.26 10.55 -2.92
N VAL A 40 23.23 11.39 -3.00
CA VAL A 40 23.31 12.87 -2.93
C VAL A 40 22.39 13.41 -1.83
N PRO A 41 22.58 14.63 -1.38
CA PRO A 41 21.57 15.33 -0.57
C PRO A 41 20.22 15.36 -1.31
N MET A 42 19.12 15.20 -0.58
CA MET A 42 17.77 15.18 -1.17
C MET A 42 17.47 16.47 -1.97
N SER A 43 18.00 17.59 -1.54
CA SER A 43 17.88 18.89 -2.21
C SER A 43 18.50 18.93 -3.61
N GLU A 44 19.41 18.02 -3.94
CA GLU A 44 20.06 17.89 -5.26
C GLU A 44 19.34 16.90 -6.19
N ALA A 45 18.48 16.02 -5.65
CA ALA A 45 17.74 15.03 -6.43
C ALA A 45 16.56 15.69 -7.17
N LYS A 46 16.83 16.38 -8.27
CA LYS A 46 15.85 17.20 -9.02
C LYS A 46 15.76 16.74 -10.46
N VAL A 47 14.53 16.70 -10.98
CA VAL A 47 14.27 16.43 -12.40
C VAL A 47 13.80 17.71 -13.12
N SER A 48 14.05 17.76 -14.42
CA SER A 48 13.54 18.84 -15.28
C SER A 48 12.03 18.75 -15.44
N ILE A 49 11.33 19.88 -15.56
CA ILE A 49 9.92 19.91 -15.96
C ILE A 49 9.66 19.27 -17.32
N ALA A 50 10.67 19.15 -18.18
CA ALA A 50 10.60 18.48 -19.49
C ALA A 50 10.81 16.95 -19.42
N THR A 51 11.01 16.39 -18.22
CA THR A 51 11.18 14.95 -18.03
C THR A 51 9.95 14.19 -18.49
N HIS A 52 10.13 13.20 -19.37
CA HIS A 52 9.05 12.43 -19.99
C HIS A 52 8.08 11.83 -18.95
N ALA A 53 8.61 11.27 -17.89
CA ALA A 53 7.79 10.65 -16.83
C ALA A 53 6.84 11.64 -16.15
N LEU A 54 7.21 12.92 -16.05
CA LEU A 54 6.36 13.96 -15.45
C LEU A 54 5.12 14.26 -16.31
N HIS A 55 5.24 14.14 -17.63
CA HIS A 55 4.13 14.41 -18.56
C HIS A 55 3.20 13.22 -18.75
N TYR A 56 3.74 11.99 -18.74
CA TYR A 56 3.01 10.80 -19.19
C TYR A 56 2.88 9.71 -18.13
N GLY A 57 3.33 9.96 -16.88
CA GLY A 57 3.28 8.96 -15.81
C GLY A 57 4.10 7.70 -16.12
N THR A 58 5.15 7.84 -16.94
CA THR A 58 6.00 6.73 -17.39
C THR A 58 7.14 6.46 -16.42
N ALA A 59 6.75 6.15 -15.19
CA ALA A 59 7.62 5.67 -14.15
C ALA A 59 7.00 4.46 -13.48
N CYS A 60 7.81 3.62 -12.86
CA CYS A 60 7.36 2.59 -11.94
C CYS A 60 8.07 2.79 -10.59
N PHE A 61 7.39 2.36 -9.53
CA PHE A 61 7.90 2.57 -8.18
C PHE A 61 7.62 1.38 -7.28
N GLU A 62 8.33 1.34 -6.15
CA GLU A 62 8.05 0.41 -5.08
C GLU A 62 7.83 1.15 -3.77
N GLY A 63 7.25 0.44 -2.82
CA GLY A 63 7.17 0.84 -1.44
C GLY A 63 7.71 -0.28 -0.57
N ILE A 64 8.81 -0.05 0.12
CA ILE A 64 9.46 -1.03 0.98
C ILE A 64 9.44 -0.48 2.40
N ARG A 65 8.98 -1.28 3.35
CA ARG A 65 8.95 -0.86 4.75
C ARG A 65 10.13 -1.43 5.50
N GLY A 66 10.74 -0.59 6.34
CA GLY A 66 11.70 -0.99 7.34
C GLY A 66 11.07 -0.91 8.73
N TYR A 67 11.32 -1.92 9.56
CA TYR A 67 10.80 -2.03 10.91
C TYR A 67 11.95 -1.99 11.91
N TRP A 68 11.88 -1.04 12.84
CA TRP A 68 12.86 -0.92 13.91
C TRP A 68 12.56 -1.89 15.03
N ASN A 69 13.57 -2.67 15.42
CA ASN A 69 13.53 -3.50 16.61
C ASN A 69 14.56 -2.95 17.61
N ALA A 70 14.07 -2.35 18.71
CA ALA A 70 14.91 -1.72 19.72
C ALA A 70 15.73 -2.75 20.52
N ASP A 71 15.18 -3.94 20.74
CA ASP A 71 15.86 -5.02 21.50
C ASP A 71 17.04 -5.59 20.71
N HIS A 72 16.93 -5.62 19.39
CA HIS A 72 18.03 -6.03 18.50
C HIS A 72 18.96 -4.87 18.12
N GLY A 73 18.59 -3.60 18.41
CA GLY A 73 19.30 -2.41 17.90
C GLY A 73 19.36 -2.40 16.37
N GLN A 74 18.34 -2.93 15.69
CA GLN A 74 18.38 -3.26 14.27
C GLN A 74 17.14 -2.75 13.54
N LEU A 75 17.35 -2.26 12.31
CA LEU A 75 16.29 -1.97 11.34
C LEU A 75 16.23 -3.09 10.30
N TYR A 76 15.04 -3.65 10.11
CA TYR A 76 14.81 -4.75 9.18
C TYR A 76 13.97 -4.29 7.98
N LEU A 77 14.52 -4.37 6.76
CA LEU A 77 13.79 -4.13 5.52
C LEU A 77 13.03 -5.39 5.12
N LEU A 78 11.70 -5.30 5.02
CA LEU A 78 10.84 -6.44 4.71
C LEU A 78 10.85 -6.73 3.20
N LYS A 79 11.12 -7.99 2.84
CA LYS A 79 10.99 -8.51 1.47
C LYS A 79 11.68 -7.62 0.41
N LEU A 80 12.88 -7.12 0.75
CA LEU A 80 13.62 -6.16 -0.05
C LEU A 80 13.84 -6.64 -1.49
N ARG A 81 14.27 -7.88 -1.67
CA ARG A 81 14.53 -8.48 -2.98
C ARG A 81 13.25 -8.66 -3.78
N GLU A 82 12.21 -9.19 -3.20
CA GLU A 82 10.94 -9.45 -3.86
C GLU A 82 10.27 -8.17 -4.36
N HIS A 83 10.45 -7.06 -3.67
CA HIS A 83 10.03 -5.75 -4.15
C HIS A 83 10.78 -5.34 -5.43
N TYR A 84 12.10 -5.54 -5.48
CA TYR A 84 12.88 -5.24 -6.69
C TYR A 84 12.62 -6.23 -7.84
N GLU A 85 12.33 -7.48 -7.53
CA GLU A 85 11.88 -8.47 -8.52
C GLU A 85 10.55 -8.03 -9.16
N ARG A 86 9.56 -7.61 -8.36
CA ARG A 86 8.32 -7.05 -8.88
C ARG A 86 8.55 -5.75 -9.66
N MET A 87 9.44 -4.89 -9.21
CA MET A 87 9.83 -3.69 -9.95
C MET A 87 10.41 -4.03 -11.32
N SER A 88 11.21 -5.11 -11.42
CA SER A 88 11.75 -5.57 -12.70
C SER A 88 10.67 -6.04 -13.68
N HIS A 89 9.57 -6.64 -13.19
CA HIS A 89 8.41 -6.95 -14.00
C HIS A 89 7.74 -5.65 -14.52
N SER A 90 7.66 -4.61 -13.68
CA SER A 90 7.14 -3.30 -14.10
C SER A 90 8.03 -2.64 -15.15
N TRP A 91 9.37 -2.80 -15.07
CA TRP A 91 10.29 -2.32 -16.09
C TRP A 91 10.02 -2.95 -17.45
N ASN A 92 9.78 -4.27 -17.49
CA ASN A 92 9.48 -4.97 -18.74
C ASN A 92 8.22 -4.41 -19.42
N VAL A 93 7.18 -4.08 -18.65
CA VAL A 93 5.94 -3.47 -19.15
C VAL A 93 6.22 -2.09 -19.77
N LEU A 94 6.99 -1.24 -19.09
CA LEU A 94 7.32 0.11 -19.57
C LEU A 94 8.57 0.14 -20.50
N ARG A 95 9.08 -1.03 -20.89
CA ARG A 95 10.28 -1.16 -21.74
C ARG A 95 11.47 -0.39 -21.18
N MET A 96 11.66 -0.49 -19.86
CA MET A 96 12.78 0.12 -19.14
C MET A 96 13.97 -0.82 -19.08
N ARG A 97 15.18 -0.23 -19.05
CA ARG A 97 16.46 -0.93 -18.93
C ARG A 97 17.38 -0.11 -18.02
N PRO A 98 17.09 -0.05 -16.70
CA PRO A 98 17.95 0.65 -15.75
C PRO A 98 19.36 0.02 -15.75
N LYS A 99 20.35 0.78 -15.32
CA LYS A 99 21.75 0.35 -15.26
C LYS A 99 22.00 -0.58 -14.07
N GLU A 100 21.27 -0.38 -12.99
CA GLU A 100 21.42 -1.11 -11.74
C GLU A 100 20.77 -2.49 -11.83
N SER A 101 21.48 -3.52 -11.38
CA SER A 101 20.91 -4.85 -11.14
C SER A 101 20.05 -4.86 -9.86
N ILE A 102 19.23 -5.91 -9.68
CA ILE A 102 18.47 -6.11 -8.45
C ILE A 102 19.40 -6.17 -7.23
N ASP A 103 20.55 -6.85 -7.35
CA ASP A 103 21.54 -6.94 -6.28
C ASP A 103 22.14 -5.56 -5.92
N ASP A 104 22.43 -4.74 -6.94
CA ASP A 104 22.89 -3.37 -6.73
C ASP A 104 21.83 -2.55 -5.99
N LEU A 105 20.59 -2.62 -6.41
CA LEU A 105 19.49 -1.88 -5.77
C LEU A 105 19.27 -2.30 -4.33
N CYS A 106 19.35 -3.60 -4.02
CA CYS A 106 19.30 -4.08 -2.64
C CYS A 106 20.43 -3.50 -1.80
N ARG A 107 21.67 -3.56 -2.29
CA ARG A 107 22.86 -3.03 -1.63
C ARG A 107 22.77 -1.51 -1.43
N ILE A 108 22.40 -0.77 -2.48
CA ILE A 108 22.25 0.70 -2.46
C ILE A 108 21.15 1.10 -1.44
N THR A 109 20.05 0.36 -1.39
CA THR A 109 18.96 0.64 -0.44
C THR A 109 19.43 0.49 1.00
N VAL A 110 20.13 -0.60 1.32
CA VAL A 110 20.69 -0.82 2.67
C VAL A 110 21.69 0.29 3.01
N GLU A 111 22.58 0.65 2.09
CA GLU A 111 23.56 1.72 2.28
C GLU A 111 22.87 3.09 2.52
N LEU A 112 21.88 3.43 1.71
CA LEU A 112 21.11 4.67 1.85
C LEU A 112 20.41 4.75 3.20
N VAL A 113 19.69 3.70 3.60
CA VAL A 113 18.98 3.66 4.88
C VAL A 113 19.96 3.72 6.06
N ARG A 114 21.09 3.02 5.97
CA ARG A 114 22.17 3.08 6.98
C ARG A 114 22.74 4.50 7.10
N LYS A 115 22.94 5.19 5.98
CA LYS A 115 23.43 6.58 5.96
C LYS A 115 22.50 7.56 6.69
N HIS A 116 21.21 7.30 6.68
CA HIS A 116 20.22 8.10 7.43
C HIS A 116 20.28 7.85 8.95
N GLY A 117 20.72 6.69 9.40
CA GLY A 117 20.82 6.35 10.84
C GLY A 117 19.47 6.28 11.57
N HIS A 118 18.40 5.91 10.89
CA HIS A 118 17.07 5.82 11.49
C HIS A 118 16.98 4.74 12.57
N GLN A 119 16.48 5.10 13.75
CA GLN A 119 16.14 4.21 14.87
C GLN A 119 14.62 4.15 15.08
N GLN A 120 13.87 4.10 13.99
CA GLN A 120 12.41 4.02 13.94
C GLN A 120 11.97 3.40 12.61
N ASP A 121 10.70 3.04 12.51
CA ASP A 121 10.15 2.49 11.28
C ASP A 121 10.32 3.49 10.11
N VAL A 122 10.68 2.95 8.95
CA VAL A 122 10.95 3.76 7.75
C VAL A 122 10.15 3.27 6.55
N TYR A 123 10.01 4.14 5.58
CA TYR A 123 9.52 3.82 4.25
C TYR A 123 10.60 4.15 3.22
N VAL A 124 10.87 3.21 2.33
CA VAL A 124 11.77 3.40 1.20
C VAL A 124 10.96 3.46 -0.08
N ARG A 125 11.20 4.48 -0.89
CA ARG A 125 10.56 4.71 -2.19
C ARG A 125 11.57 4.60 -3.32
N PRO A 126 11.75 3.41 -3.91
CA PRO A 126 12.42 3.27 -5.20
C PRO A 126 11.52 3.77 -6.33
N LEU A 127 12.12 4.41 -7.32
CA LEU A 127 11.49 4.93 -8.51
C LEU A 127 12.42 4.73 -9.71
N THR A 128 11.94 4.09 -10.77
CA THR A 128 12.61 4.09 -12.09
C THR A 128 11.70 4.81 -13.07
N TYR A 129 12.26 5.72 -13.87
CA TYR A 129 11.46 6.61 -14.70
C TYR A 129 12.13 6.88 -16.06
N LYS A 130 11.31 7.20 -17.07
CA LYS A 130 11.80 7.71 -18.36
C LYS A 130 12.34 9.12 -18.16
N ALA A 131 13.66 9.25 -18.12
CA ALA A 131 14.38 10.45 -17.72
C ALA A 131 14.57 11.45 -18.86
N GLU A 132 14.46 11.00 -20.11
CA GLU A 132 14.71 11.85 -21.28
C GLU A 132 13.76 13.08 -21.31
N ARG A 133 14.29 14.20 -21.77
CA ARG A 133 13.59 15.49 -21.89
C ARG A 133 12.93 15.58 -23.26
N THR A 134 11.75 14.99 -23.41
CA THR A 134 11.07 14.86 -24.68
C THR A 134 9.56 14.70 -24.51
N ILE A 135 8.80 15.03 -25.57
CA ILE A 135 7.35 14.82 -25.67
C ILE A 135 6.97 13.66 -26.61
N LYS A 136 7.92 12.82 -27.02
CA LYS A 136 7.66 11.63 -27.85
C LYS A 136 6.95 10.57 -27.01
N LEU A 137 5.93 9.91 -27.57
CA LEU A 137 5.18 8.85 -26.88
C LEU A 137 5.85 7.47 -26.90
N THR A 138 6.91 7.28 -27.71
CA THR A 138 7.64 6.01 -27.78
C THR A 138 8.46 5.78 -26.51
N LEU A 139 8.47 4.56 -25.97
CA LEU A 139 9.15 4.23 -24.71
C LEU A 139 10.54 3.61 -24.92
N SER A 140 10.71 2.78 -25.97
CA SER A 140 11.86 1.89 -26.13
C SER A 140 13.20 2.60 -26.31
N SER A 141 13.17 3.82 -26.84
CA SER A 141 14.37 4.62 -27.16
C SER A 141 14.69 5.66 -26.11
N LEU A 142 13.91 5.74 -25.05
CA LEU A 142 14.09 6.77 -24.02
C LEU A 142 15.07 6.30 -22.95
N GLU A 143 15.87 7.23 -22.44
CA GLU A 143 16.77 7.00 -21.31
C GLU A 143 15.97 6.70 -20.03
N ASP A 144 16.47 5.73 -19.24
CA ASP A 144 15.93 5.36 -17.95
C ASP A 144 16.86 5.82 -16.82
N ALA A 145 16.30 6.29 -15.73
CA ALA A 145 17.04 6.62 -14.52
C ALA A 145 16.33 6.05 -13.28
N THR A 146 17.14 5.77 -12.24
CA THR A 146 16.65 5.26 -10.95
C THR A 146 16.92 6.28 -9.86
N ALA A 147 15.93 6.47 -9.00
CA ALA A 147 16.04 7.23 -7.75
C ALA A 147 15.49 6.39 -6.59
N ILE A 148 16.12 6.52 -5.42
CA ILE A 148 15.64 5.88 -4.17
C ILE A 148 15.75 6.93 -3.07
N TYR A 149 14.67 7.08 -2.28
CA TYR A 149 14.71 7.90 -1.07
C TYR A 149 14.02 7.18 0.08
N THR A 150 14.31 7.60 1.30
CA THR A 150 13.75 7.00 2.51
C THR A 150 13.36 8.09 3.50
N PHE A 151 12.36 7.82 4.30
CA PHE A 151 11.89 8.71 5.35
C PHE A 151 11.30 7.90 6.50
N ALA A 152 11.29 8.50 7.69
CA ALA A 152 10.66 7.92 8.86
C ALA A 152 9.13 7.83 8.64
N MET A 153 8.55 6.67 8.92
CA MET A 153 7.11 6.46 8.73
C MET A 153 6.56 5.52 9.80
N GLY A 154 5.76 6.05 10.72
CA GLY A 154 4.95 5.26 11.65
C GLY A 154 3.78 4.54 10.97
N ASN A 155 2.73 4.21 11.71
CA ASN A 155 1.54 3.61 11.12
C ASN A 155 0.82 4.61 10.22
N TYR A 156 0.53 4.17 8.99
CA TYR A 156 -0.20 4.95 7.98
C TYR A 156 -1.67 5.10 8.33
N VAL A 157 -2.26 4.06 8.93
CA VAL A 157 -3.63 4.01 9.45
C VAL A 157 -3.60 3.44 10.86
N ASP A 158 -4.68 3.63 11.64
CA ASP A 158 -4.82 2.91 12.91
C ASP A 158 -5.16 1.44 12.63
N ILE A 159 -4.12 0.61 12.63
CA ILE A 159 -4.23 -0.82 12.36
C ILE A 159 -4.90 -1.61 13.49
N SER A 160 -5.19 -0.98 14.63
CA SER A 160 -5.83 -1.63 15.79
C SER A 160 -7.33 -1.35 15.88
N ALA A 161 -7.78 -0.16 15.49
CA ALA A 161 -9.18 0.24 15.58
C ALA A 161 -10.07 -0.38 14.49
N GLY A 162 -9.47 -0.74 13.35
CA GLY A 162 -10.19 -1.20 12.17
C GLY A 162 -10.69 -0.08 11.27
N LEU A 163 -10.80 -0.37 9.98
CA LEU A 163 -11.13 0.59 8.93
C LEU A 163 -12.62 0.58 8.59
N ASN A 164 -13.16 1.75 8.34
CA ASN A 164 -14.45 1.97 7.73
C ASN A 164 -14.26 2.29 6.25
N VAL A 165 -14.62 1.39 5.35
CA VAL A 165 -14.35 1.49 3.92
C VAL A 165 -15.62 1.59 3.08
N CYS A 166 -15.50 2.08 1.85
CA CYS A 166 -16.62 2.07 0.92
C CYS A 166 -16.25 1.40 -0.41
N THR A 167 -17.26 0.91 -1.12
CA THR A 167 -17.11 0.52 -2.52
C THR A 167 -17.10 1.76 -3.39
N SER A 168 -16.02 1.99 -4.11
CA SER A 168 -15.86 3.15 -4.98
C SER A 168 -16.82 3.11 -6.18
N SER A 169 -17.25 4.28 -6.64
CA SER A 169 -17.87 4.47 -7.95
C SER A 169 -16.87 4.33 -9.10
N TRP A 170 -15.59 4.64 -8.86
CA TRP A 170 -14.51 4.37 -9.79
C TRP A 170 -14.27 2.88 -9.93
N ARG A 171 -14.13 2.40 -11.15
CA ARG A 171 -13.76 1.02 -11.44
C ARG A 171 -12.26 0.89 -11.52
N ARG A 172 -11.72 -0.27 -11.13
CA ARG A 172 -10.32 -0.59 -11.35
C ARG A 172 -10.03 -0.56 -12.84
N ALA A 173 -8.94 0.08 -13.24
CA ALA A 173 -8.52 0.09 -14.63
C ALA A 173 -8.29 -1.35 -15.11
N ASN A 174 -8.84 -1.69 -16.28
CA ASN A 174 -8.63 -2.99 -16.90
C ASN A 174 -7.19 -3.14 -17.40
N SER A 175 -6.59 -4.32 -17.24
CA SER A 175 -5.21 -4.61 -17.61
C SER A 175 -4.87 -4.34 -19.09
N ASN A 176 -5.86 -4.35 -20.00
CA ASN A 176 -5.65 -4.01 -21.42
C ASN A 176 -5.68 -2.49 -21.67
N ALA A 177 -6.27 -1.70 -20.77
CA ALA A 177 -6.27 -0.24 -20.85
C ALA A 177 -5.09 0.38 -20.05
N MET A 178 -4.79 -0.19 -18.92
CA MET A 178 -3.71 0.22 -18.02
C MET A 178 -3.06 -1.02 -17.41
N PRO A 179 -1.73 -1.18 -17.44
CA PRO A 179 -1.08 -2.39 -16.97
C PRO A 179 -1.06 -2.46 -15.43
N VAL A 180 -2.17 -2.81 -14.80
CA VAL A 180 -2.36 -2.79 -13.34
C VAL A 180 -1.48 -3.78 -12.57
N ARG A 181 -0.97 -4.83 -13.22
CA ARG A 181 0.03 -5.74 -12.64
C ARG A 181 1.42 -5.12 -12.52
N ALA A 182 1.69 -4.05 -13.25
CA ALA A 182 2.88 -3.24 -13.11
C ALA A 182 2.58 -2.05 -12.18
N LYS A 183 3.48 -1.77 -11.24
CA LYS A 183 3.32 -0.66 -10.30
C LYS A 183 3.75 0.67 -10.95
N VAL A 184 2.93 1.13 -11.92
CA VAL A 184 3.19 2.29 -12.79
C VAL A 184 2.59 3.55 -12.18
N THR A 185 3.35 4.64 -12.12
CA THR A 185 2.89 5.92 -11.53
C THR A 185 1.62 6.45 -12.20
N GLY A 186 1.51 6.37 -13.53
CA GLY A 186 0.33 6.82 -14.27
C GLY A 186 -0.97 6.08 -13.91
N ALA A 187 -0.88 4.83 -13.47
CA ALA A 187 -2.06 4.06 -13.04
C ALA A 187 -2.65 4.56 -11.71
N TYR A 188 -1.85 5.25 -10.90
CA TYR A 188 -2.27 5.69 -9.56
C TYR A 188 -3.24 6.86 -9.55
N ILE A 189 -3.48 7.51 -10.69
CA ILE A 189 -4.57 8.50 -10.80
C ILE A 189 -5.94 7.85 -10.48
N ASN A 190 -6.16 6.61 -10.93
CA ASN A 190 -7.37 5.85 -10.64
C ASN A 190 -7.53 5.58 -9.13
N SER A 191 -6.45 5.18 -8.46
CA SER A 191 -6.42 4.98 -7.00
C SER A 191 -6.64 6.29 -6.23
N SER A 192 -6.01 7.37 -6.66
CA SER A 192 -6.13 8.70 -6.02
C SER A 192 -7.55 9.24 -6.07
N LEU A 193 -8.22 9.14 -7.23
CA LEU A 193 -9.61 9.56 -7.38
C LEU A 193 -10.54 8.74 -6.48
N ALA A 194 -10.32 7.42 -6.39
CA ALA A 194 -11.15 6.55 -5.58
C ALA A 194 -11.01 6.84 -4.07
N VAL A 195 -9.77 7.01 -3.56
CA VAL A 195 -9.55 7.28 -2.14
C VAL A 195 -9.92 8.71 -1.76
N ASP A 196 -9.77 9.69 -2.66
CA ASP A 196 -10.16 11.07 -2.40
C ASP A 196 -11.68 11.18 -2.22
N ASP A 197 -12.47 10.58 -3.11
CA ASP A 197 -13.92 10.52 -3.00
C ASP A 197 -14.37 9.77 -1.71
N ALA A 198 -13.70 8.67 -1.36
CA ALA A 198 -13.97 7.93 -0.15
C ALA A 198 -13.72 8.78 1.10
N THR A 199 -12.58 9.46 1.14
CA THR A 199 -12.19 10.35 2.25
C THR A 199 -13.16 11.52 2.38
N ALA A 200 -13.55 12.15 1.26
CA ALA A 200 -14.56 13.22 1.26
C ALA A 200 -15.92 12.75 1.78
N ALA A 201 -16.26 11.46 1.57
CA ALA A 201 -17.47 10.83 2.08
C ALA A 201 -17.35 10.32 3.54
N GLY A 202 -16.17 10.49 4.18
CA GLY A 202 -15.92 10.11 5.58
C GLY A 202 -15.59 8.64 5.78
N PHE A 203 -14.97 8.00 4.77
CA PHE A 203 -14.41 6.66 4.84
C PHE A 203 -12.87 6.71 4.90
N ASP A 204 -12.26 5.65 5.40
CA ASP A 204 -10.80 5.55 5.55
C ASP A 204 -10.11 5.03 4.29
N GLU A 205 -10.81 4.22 3.47
CA GLU A 205 -10.26 3.60 2.26
C GLU A 205 -11.40 3.24 1.28
N ALA A 206 -11.04 3.04 -0.01
CA ALA A 206 -11.94 2.66 -1.09
C ALA A 206 -11.65 1.24 -1.58
N ILE A 207 -12.68 0.40 -1.71
CA ILE A 207 -12.62 -0.86 -2.44
C ILE A 207 -13.01 -0.60 -3.90
N LEU A 208 -12.12 -0.93 -4.83
CA LEU A 208 -12.39 -0.87 -6.25
C LEU A 208 -12.97 -2.20 -6.75
N LEU A 209 -13.92 -2.09 -7.65
CA LEU A 209 -14.48 -3.24 -8.36
C LEU A 209 -13.90 -3.29 -9.78
N THR A 210 -13.81 -4.48 -10.34
CA THR A 210 -13.49 -4.68 -11.77
C THR A 210 -14.56 -4.06 -12.66
N HIS A 211 -14.32 -4.04 -13.96
CA HIS A 211 -15.33 -3.61 -14.92
C HIS A 211 -16.62 -4.44 -14.81
N ASP A 212 -16.50 -5.75 -14.56
CA ASP A 212 -17.64 -6.67 -14.41
C ASP A 212 -18.35 -6.54 -13.06
N GLY A 213 -17.85 -5.72 -12.15
CA GLY A 213 -18.48 -5.47 -10.85
C GLY A 213 -18.07 -6.42 -9.72
N THR A 214 -17.09 -7.30 -9.95
CA THR A 214 -16.48 -8.12 -8.91
C THR A 214 -15.42 -7.35 -8.12
N VAL A 215 -15.07 -7.81 -6.94
CA VAL A 215 -14.08 -7.17 -6.08
C VAL A 215 -12.69 -7.29 -6.72
N SER A 216 -11.99 -6.16 -6.84
CA SER A 216 -10.59 -6.11 -7.23
C SER A 216 -9.70 -5.97 -6.00
N GLU A 217 -9.41 -4.77 -5.56
CA GLU A 217 -8.54 -4.49 -4.43
C GLU A 217 -8.90 -3.14 -3.77
N GLY A 218 -8.22 -2.74 -2.70
CA GLY A 218 -8.29 -1.37 -2.20
C GLY A 218 -7.61 -0.38 -3.14
N SER A 219 -7.61 0.91 -2.79
CA SER A 219 -6.99 1.94 -3.65
C SER A 219 -5.50 1.69 -3.87
N SER A 220 -4.80 1.16 -2.86
CA SER A 220 -3.35 0.88 -2.90
C SER A 220 -2.95 -0.38 -2.12
N CYS A 221 -3.88 -1.28 -1.84
CA CYS A 221 -3.73 -2.47 -1.02
C CYS A 221 -4.62 -3.61 -1.51
N ASN A 222 -4.22 -4.86 -1.24
CA ASN A 222 -5.04 -6.04 -1.56
C ASN A 222 -6.07 -6.30 -0.44
N ILE A 223 -7.09 -7.10 -0.74
CA ILE A 223 -8.19 -7.44 0.17
C ILE A 223 -8.30 -8.95 0.37
N PHE A 224 -8.64 -9.36 1.57
CA PHE A 224 -8.99 -10.73 1.96
C PHE A 224 -10.33 -10.74 2.66
N ILE A 225 -11.09 -11.81 2.50
CA ILE A 225 -12.35 -12.06 3.20
C ILE A 225 -12.32 -13.43 3.87
N LEU A 226 -12.84 -13.51 5.08
CA LEU A 226 -13.15 -14.77 5.77
C LEU A 226 -14.67 -14.94 5.75
N ARG A 227 -15.13 -16.07 5.17
CA ARG A 227 -16.55 -16.39 5.07
C ARG A 227 -16.77 -17.89 5.18
N ASN A 228 -17.68 -18.32 6.06
CA ASN A 228 -17.97 -19.73 6.34
C ASN A 228 -16.69 -20.53 6.66
N GLY A 229 -15.78 -19.93 7.42
CA GLY A 229 -14.50 -20.52 7.80
C GLY A 229 -13.49 -20.66 6.64
N LYS A 230 -13.76 -20.10 5.46
CA LYS A 230 -12.88 -20.11 4.29
C LYS A 230 -12.31 -18.73 4.03
N LEU A 231 -11.01 -18.66 3.85
CA LEU A 231 -10.31 -17.45 3.51
C LEU A 231 -10.15 -17.31 2.00
N SER A 232 -10.53 -16.18 1.46
CA SER A 232 -10.45 -15.91 0.02
C SER A 232 -9.87 -14.52 -0.25
N THR A 233 -9.23 -14.38 -1.42
CA THR A 233 -8.73 -13.11 -1.95
C THR A 233 -8.99 -13.06 -3.45
N PRO A 234 -9.20 -11.89 -4.07
CA PRO A 234 -9.35 -11.81 -5.52
C PRO A 234 -8.18 -12.46 -6.26
N ALA A 235 -8.50 -13.23 -7.30
CA ALA A 235 -7.51 -13.83 -8.18
C ALA A 235 -6.75 -12.75 -8.98
N LEU A 236 -5.58 -13.09 -9.49
CA LEU A 236 -4.76 -12.16 -10.31
C LEU A 236 -5.49 -11.67 -11.57
N SER A 237 -6.50 -12.41 -12.04
CA SER A 237 -7.37 -12.01 -13.16
C SER A 237 -8.33 -10.85 -12.84
N GLU A 238 -8.50 -10.51 -11.56
CA GLU A 238 -9.43 -9.46 -11.11
C GLU A 238 -8.78 -8.06 -11.09
N ASP A 239 -7.86 -7.81 -12.02
CA ASP A 239 -7.15 -6.54 -12.21
C ASP A 239 -6.41 -6.02 -10.96
N ILE A 240 -5.92 -6.92 -10.12
CA ILE A 240 -5.15 -6.59 -8.92
C ILE A 240 -3.66 -6.44 -9.20
N LEU A 241 -2.97 -5.72 -8.32
CA LEU A 241 -1.51 -5.78 -8.22
C LEU A 241 -1.10 -7.05 -7.46
N GLU A 242 -0.07 -7.74 -7.96
CA GLU A 242 0.54 -8.89 -7.27
C GLU A 242 1.30 -8.40 -6.03
N GLY A 243 0.59 -8.28 -4.89
CA GLY A 243 1.13 -7.69 -3.67
C GLY A 243 2.21 -8.56 -3.03
N VAL A 244 3.39 -7.99 -2.73
CA VAL A 244 4.44 -8.70 -1.98
C VAL A 244 3.94 -9.08 -0.59
N THR A 245 3.26 -8.16 0.10
CA THR A 245 2.60 -8.46 1.39
C THR A 245 1.50 -9.52 1.22
N ARG A 246 0.68 -9.45 0.18
CA ARG A 246 -0.36 -10.44 -0.10
C ARG A 246 0.23 -11.86 -0.22
N ASN A 247 1.28 -12.01 -0.99
CA ASN A 247 1.92 -13.31 -1.20
C ASN A 247 2.56 -13.82 0.10
N ALA A 248 3.24 -12.95 0.85
CA ALA A 248 3.80 -13.29 2.15
C ALA A 248 2.72 -13.77 3.14
N LEU A 249 1.55 -13.12 3.16
CA LEU A 249 0.43 -13.53 4.02
C LEU A 249 -0.18 -14.87 3.57
N ILE A 250 -0.30 -15.14 2.27
CA ILE A 250 -0.77 -16.44 1.77
C ILE A 250 0.13 -17.57 2.28
N ASP A 251 1.45 -17.38 2.20
CA ASP A 251 2.42 -18.35 2.71
C ASP A 251 2.33 -18.47 4.25
N MET A 252 2.27 -17.36 4.99
CA MET A 252 2.13 -17.37 6.44
C MET A 252 0.84 -18.07 6.90
N ILE A 253 -0.28 -17.81 6.24
CA ILE A 253 -1.58 -18.43 6.54
C ILE A 253 -1.52 -19.92 6.35
N ARG A 254 -0.93 -20.40 5.25
CA ARG A 254 -0.71 -21.82 5.02
C ARG A 254 0.17 -22.43 6.10
N ASP A 255 1.27 -21.76 6.45
CA ASP A 255 2.34 -22.30 7.27
C ASP A 255 2.07 -22.26 8.78
N GLU A 256 1.24 -21.31 9.25
CA GLU A 256 0.92 -21.16 10.68
C GLU A 256 -0.47 -21.69 11.04
N TYR A 257 -1.43 -21.56 10.12
CA TYR A 257 -2.82 -21.89 10.39
C TYR A 257 -3.29 -23.13 9.63
N GLY A 258 -2.46 -23.69 8.71
CA GLY A 258 -2.86 -24.83 7.88
C GLY A 258 -4.02 -24.53 6.95
N MET A 259 -4.33 -23.25 6.73
CA MET A 259 -5.42 -22.82 5.87
C MET A 259 -4.94 -22.57 4.45
N ILE A 260 -5.79 -22.94 3.48
CA ILE A 260 -5.57 -22.61 2.07
C ILE A 260 -6.38 -21.36 1.75
N VAL A 261 -5.72 -20.35 1.22
CA VAL A 261 -6.38 -19.14 0.71
C VAL A 261 -6.90 -19.43 -0.69
N GLU A 262 -8.21 -19.29 -0.90
CA GLU A 262 -8.83 -19.43 -2.21
C GLU A 262 -8.62 -18.14 -3.02
N GLU A 263 -7.81 -18.20 -4.07
CA GLU A 263 -7.66 -17.10 -5.03
C GLU A 263 -8.76 -17.21 -6.08
N ARG A 264 -9.81 -16.41 -5.95
CA ARG A 264 -11.02 -16.53 -6.77
C ARG A 264 -11.69 -15.20 -7.05
N ARG A 265 -12.66 -15.22 -7.95
CA ARG A 265 -13.62 -14.11 -8.12
C ARG A 265 -14.46 -13.97 -6.85
N ILE A 266 -14.66 -12.73 -6.40
CA ILE A 266 -15.47 -12.39 -5.22
C ILE A 266 -16.55 -11.40 -5.68
N ASP A 267 -17.81 -11.71 -5.43
CA ASP A 267 -18.90 -10.80 -5.70
C ASP A 267 -18.95 -9.69 -4.64
N ARG A 268 -19.33 -8.48 -5.05
CA ARG A 268 -19.47 -7.34 -4.12
C ARG A 268 -20.30 -7.69 -2.88
N THR A 269 -21.38 -8.42 -3.06
CA THR A 269 -22.29 -8.75 -1.96
C THR A 269 -21.71 -9.76 -0.95
N GLU A 270 -20.65 -10.49 -1.30
CA GLU A 270 -19.94 -11.35 -0.37
C GLU A 270 -19.23 -10.55 0.72
N LEU A 271 -18.79 -9.31 0.41
CA LEU A 271 -18.21 -8.41 1.40
C LEU A 271 -19.13 -8.16 2.59
N TYR A 272 -20.45 -8.03 2.34
CA TYR A 272 -21.44 -7.78 3.38
C TYR A 272 -21.83 -9.00 4.20
N ALA A 273 -21.48 -10.19 3.72
CA ALA A 273 -21.77 -11.46 4.37
C ALA A 273 -20.50 -12.11 4.96
N SER A 274 -19.38 -11.41 4.95
CA SER A 274 -18.11 -11.89 5.48
C SER A 274 -18.06 -11.77 7.00
N GLU A 275 -17.43 -12.74 7.65
CA GLU A 275 -17.18 -12.76 9.09
C GLU A 275 -16.04 -11.79 9.45
N GLU A 276 -14.99 -11.78 8.63
CA GLU A 276 -13.89 -10.84 8.71
C GLU A 276 -13.48 -10.37 7.32
N VAL A 277 -13.03 -9.13 7.22
CA VAL A 277 -12.39 -8.56 6.04
C VAL A 277 -11.14 -7.83 6.50
N PHE A 278 -10.06 -7.95 5.76
CA PHE A 278 -8.86 -7.15 6.01
C PHE A 278 -8.19 -6.71 4.72
N LEU A 279 -7.52 -5.58 4.81
CA LEU A 279 -6.66 -5.04 3.76
C LEU A 279 -5.21 -5.34 4.08
N CYS A 280 -4.38 -5.53 3.05
CA CYS A 280 -2.95 -5.72 3.26
C CYS A 280 -2.09 -5.03 2.20
N GLY A 281 -0.92 -4.58 2.62
CA GLY A 281 0.05 -3.91 1.76
C GLY A 281 1.14 -3.23 2.59
N THR A 282 2.15 -2.71 1.93
CA THR A 282 3.29 -2.07 2.62
C THR A 282 2.86 -0.90 3.51
N GLY A 283 1.92 -0.06 3.05
CA GLY A 283 1.41 1.09 3.82
C GLY A 283 0.48 0.68 4.94
N VAL A 284 -0.55 -0.08 4.61
CA VAL A 284 -1.63 -0.49 5.54
C VAL A 284 -1.26 -1.72 6.38
N GLN A 285 -0.15 -2.38 6.09
CA GLN A 285 0.30 -3.61 6.76
C GLN A 285 -0.76 -4.73 6.68
N VAL A 286 -1.34 -5.13 7.80
CA VAL A 286 -2.55 -5.97 7.90
C VAL A 286 -3.56 -5.17 8.69
N SER A 287 -4.59 -4.65 8.02
CA SER A 287 -5.57 -3.77 8.64
C SER A 287 -6.96 -4.40 8.60
N PRO A 288 -7.59 -4.65 9.75
CA PRO A 288 -8.95 -5.15 9.80
C PRO A 288 -9.94 -4.12 9.23
N VAL A 289 -11.00 -4.58 8.57
CA VAL A 289 -12.11 -3.76 8.11
C VAL A 289 -13.31 -4.05 9.00
N THR A 290 -13.84 -3.03 9.66
CA THR A 290 -14.95 -3.16 10.60
C THR A 290 -16.29 -2.76 10.01
N SER A 291 -16.29 -1.95 8.92
CA SER A 291 -17.51 -1.65 8.18
C SER A 291 -17.23 -1.43 6.69
N ILE A 292 -18.22 -1.78 5.84
CA ILE A 292 -18.18 -1.58 4.39
C ILE A 292 -19.51 -0.96 3.97
N ASP A 293 -19.46 0.19 3.26
CA ASP A 293 -20.66 0.93 2.84
C ASP A 293 -21.63 1.18 4.00
N ARG A 294 -21.09 1.53 5.19
CA ARG A 294 -21.83 1.77 6.45
C ARG A 294 -22.58 0.54 7.00
N ARG A 295 -22.18 -0.67 6.60
CA ARG A 295 -22.66 -1.95 7.13
C ARG A 295 -21.54 -2.58 7.95
N PRO A 296 -21.81 -3.09 9.15
CA PRO A 296 -20.79 -3.78 9.92
C PRO A 296 -20.31 -5.04 9.20
N VAL A 297 -19.01 -5.32 9.31
CA VAL A 297 -18.42 -6.60 8.95
C VAL A 297 -18.42 -7.47 10.20
N GLY A 298 -19.01 -8.67 10.14
CA GLY A 298 -19.14 -9.54 11.31
C GLY A 298 -19.77 -8.81 12.50
N SER A 299 -19.03 -8.70 13.61
CA SER A 299 -19.46 -7.99 14.82
C SER A 299 -19.33 -6.46 14.74
N GLY A 300 -18.72 -5.91 13.69
CA GLY A 300 -18.38 -4.49 13.59
C GLY A 300 -17.11 -4.10 14.38
N THR A 301 -16.33 -5.08 14.80
CA THR A 301 -15.05 -4.91 15.48
C THR A 301 -13.95 -5.71 14.77
N PRO A 302 -12.65 -5.41 14.98
CA PRO A 302 -11.56 -6.20 14.42
C PRO A 302 -11.71 -7.70 14.69
N GLY A 303 -11.67 -8.51 13.64
CA GLY A 303 -11.88 -9.95 13.74
C GLY A 303 -10.69 -10.67 14.39
N PRO A 304 -10.92 -11.74 15.18
CA PRO A 304 -9.88 -12.43 15.92
C PRO A 304 -8.81 -13.07 15.04
N PHE A 305 -9.18 -13.64 13.90
CA PHE A 305 -8.23 -14.21 12.94
C PHE A 305 -7.30 -13.12 12.38
N THR A 306 -7.88 -12.01 11.93
CA THR A 306 -7.11 -10.87 11.39
C THR A 306 -6.14 -10.32 12.42
N MET A 307 -6.55 -10.16 13.66
CA MET A 307 -5.68 -9.64 14.73
C MET A 307 -4.54 -10.59 15.08
N GLN A 308 -4.79 -11.89 15.07
CA GLN A 308 -3.75 -12.89 15.28
C GLN A 308 -2.75 -12.90 14.11
N LEU A 309 -3.23 -12.89 12.86
CA LEU A 309 -2.40 -12.81 11.66
C LEU A 309 -1.55 -11.54 11.66
N GLN A 310 -2.13 -10.39 12.03
CA GLN A 310 -1.42 -9.11 12.16
C GLN A 310 -0.26 -9.23 13.15
N LYS A 311 -0.49 -9.84 14.30
CA LYS A 311 0.56 -10.05 15.32
C LYS A 311 1.70 -10.91 14.79
N SER A 312 1.41 -12.04 14.15
CA SER A 312 2.42 -12.92 13.52
C SER A 312 3.21 -12.16 12.43
N TYR A 313 2.49 -11.41 11.59
CA TYR A 313 3.12 -10.62 10.54
C TYR A 313 4.08 -9.54 11.09
N LEU A 314 3.65 -8.79 12.09
CA LEU A 314 4.50 -7.74 12.70
C LEU A 314 5.72 -8.33 13.42
N SER A 315 5.59 -9.49 14.06
CA SER A 315 6.73 -10.21 14.64
C SER A 315 7.74 -10.63 13.58
N ALA A 316 7.27 -11.17 12.45
CA ALA A 316 8.13 -11.49 11.30
C ALA A 316 8.84 -10.23 10.75
N CYS A 317 8.11 -9.12 10.59
CA CYS A 317 8.65 -7.86 10.10
C CYS A 317 9.77 -7.29 10.98
N ARG A 318 9.71 -7.50 12.30
CA ARG A 318 10.70 -7.03 13.29
C ARG A 318 11.85 -8.01 13.52
N GLY A 319 11.91 -9.11 12.73
CA GLY A 319 12.97 -10.12 12.84
C GLY A 319 12.91 -10.95 14.13
N GLU A 320 11.75 -11.02 14.78
CA GLU A 320 11.52 -11.79 16.01
C GLU A 320 11.20 -13.26 15.72
N SER A 321 10.77 -13.58 14.48
CA SER A 321 10.42 -14.93 14.06
C SER A 321 11.58 -15.58 13.31
N GLU A 322 12.15 -16.65 13.86
CA GLU A 322 13.18 -17.46 13.19
C GLU A 322 12.65 -18.10 11.89
N LYS A 323 11.38 -18.47 11.86
CA LYS A 323 10.73 -19.09 10.71
C LYS A 323 10.73 -18.18 9.47
N TYR A 324 10.66 -16.87 9.67
CA TYR A 324 10.61 -15.85 8.62
C TYR A 324 11.86 -14.97 8.58
N ARG A 325 13.00 -15.51 9.04
CA ARG A 325 14.26 -14.76 9.07
C ARG A 325 14.72 -14.30 7.69
N ASP A 326 14.42 -15.08 6.68
CA ASP A 326 14.70 -14.79 5.26
C ASP A 326 13.79 -13.70 4.66
N TRP A 327 12.70 -13.31 5.35
CA TRP A 327 11.84 -12.23 4.90
C TRP A 327 12.46 -10.85 5.10
N VAL A 328 13.44 -10.74 5.96
CA VAL A 328 13.98 -9.45 6.41
C VAL A 328 15.46 -9.31 6.10
N THR A 329 15.83 -8.11 5.68
CA THR A 329 17.22 -7.72 5.44
C THR A 329 17.66 -6.74 6.52
N ALA A 330 18.69 -7.09 7.31
CA ALA A 330 19.25 -6.25 8.36
C ALA A 330 20.00 -5.06 7.75
N VAL A 331 19.83 -3.87 8.34
CA VAL A 331 20.48 -2.63 7.89
C VAL A 331 21.77 -2.36 8.69
N TYR A 332 21.77 -2.52 10.01
CA TYR A 332 22.89 -2.24 10.91
C TYR A 332 23.65 -3.49 11.33
#